data_1a27b9d7b49d8c54af3e1e8da30d92ff
#
_entry.id   1a27b9d7b49d8c54af3e1e8da30d92ff
#
_cell.length_a   1.000
_cell.length_b   1.000
_cell.length_c   1.000
_cell.angle_alpha   90.00
_cell.angle_beta   90.00
_cell.angle_gamma   90.00
#
_symmetry.space_group_name_H-M   'P 1'
#
loop_
_entity.id
_entity.type
_entity.pdbx_description
1 polymer ?
#
loop_
_entity_poly.entity_id
_entity_poly.type
_entity_poly.pdbx_seq_one_letter_code
_entity_poly.pdbx_strand_id
1 'polypeptide(L)'
;MALLLVEEGSGDQWGVTTDDATWGNPVQANLIASPVSYGVVPASTSQLQAPVTLASGTTYELILWRILPTGNAAPCLGRFGDVCVMASHEFIR
;
A
#
# COMPACT_ATOMS: atom_id res chain seq x y z
N MET A 1 5.95 6.95 -5.98
CA MET A 1 6.04 5.67 -5.25
C MET A 1 4.69 5.31 -4.69
N ALA A 2 4.30 4.06 -4.82
CA ALA A 2 3.09 3.54 -4.21
C ALA A 2 3.44 2.37 -3.29
N LEU A 3 2.67 2.18 -2.24
CA LEU A 3 2.87 1.16 -1.22
C LEU A 3 1.53 0.53 -0.88
N LEU A 4 1.48 -0.79 -0.93
CA LEU A 4 0.30 -1.56 -0.55
C LEU A 4 0.66 -2.41 0.67
N LEU A 5 -0.12 -2.28 1.73
CA LEU A 5 0.09 -3.03 2.98
C LEU A 5 -1.17 -3.78 3.39
N VAL A 6 -0.98 -4.94 3.98
CA VAL A 6 -2.02 -5.65 4.75
C VAL A 6 -1.57 -5.67 6.20
N GLU A 7 -2.38 -5.13 7.09
CA GLU A 7 -2.06 -4.99 8.51
C GLU A 7 -3.10 -5.68 9.40
N GLU A 8 -2.66 -6.10 10.59
CA GLU A 8 -3.54 -6.56 11.66
C GLU A 8 -3.06 -5.94 12.96
N GLY A 9 -3.95 -5.17 13.60
CA GLY A 9 -3.61 -4.48 14.84
C GLY A 9 -2.39 -3.58 14.68
N SER A 10 -1.26 -3.98 15.26
CA SER A 10 0.00 -3.23 15.21
C SER A 10 1.05 -3.84 14.28
N GLY A 11 0.71 -4.89 13.54
CA GLY A 11 1.68 -5.64 12.74
C GLY A 11 1.34 -5.71 11.26
N ASP A 12 2.38 -5.56 10.43
CA ASP A 12 2.25 -5.77 8.99
C ASP A 12 2.23 -7.27 8.69
N GLN A 13 1.28 -7.70 7.87
CA GLN A 13 1.16 -9.08 7.45
C GLN A 13 1.79 -9.32 6.08
N TRP A 14 1.75 -8.31 5.23
CA TRP A 14 2.34 -8.34 3.90
C TRP A 14 2.43 -6.92 3.35
N GLY A 15 3.43 -6.65 2.53
CA GLY A 15 3.56 -5.34 1.92
C GLY A 15 4.43 -5.36 0.68
N VAL A 16 4.07 -4.54 -0.30
CA VAL A 16 4.83 -4.33 -1.53
C VAL A 16 4.99 -2.85 -1.81
N THR A 17 6.10 -2.48 -2.43
CA THR A 17 6.35 -1.12 -2.90
C THR A 17 6.74 -1.15 -4.37
N THR A 18 6.50 -0.09 -5.08
CA THR A 18 6.93 0.03 -6.47
C THR A 18 8.45 0.03 -6.57
N ASP A 19 8.99 -0.67 -7.59
CA ASP A 19 10.43 -0.74 -7.85
C ASP A 19 11.01 0.59 -8.28
N ASP A 20 10.17 1.43 -8.84
CA ASP A 20 10.57 2.75 -9.23
C ASP A 20 10.87 3.58 -7.99
N ALA A 21 12.13 3.57 -7.61
CA ALA A 21 12.65 4.28 -6.45
C ALA A 21 12.70 5.79 -6.66
N THR A 22 11.97 6.32 -7.61
CA THR A 22 11.93 7.75 -7.85
C THR A 22 11.08 8.45 -6.79
N TRP A 23 11.59 8.48 -5.59
CA TRP A 23 11.07 9.33 -4.54
C TRP A 23 10.91 10.79 -5.03
N GLY A 24 11.68 11.14 -6.06
CA GLY A 24 11.61 12.47 -6.69
C GLY A 24 10.46 12.64 -7.67
N ASN A 25 9.72 11.57 -8.03
CA ASN A 25 8.58 11.67 -8.93
C ASN A 25 7.34 10.94 -8.37
N PRO A 26 6.80 11.42 -7.24
CA PRO A 26 5.70 10.77 -6.55
C PRO A 26 4.35 10.84 -7.30
N VAL A 27 4.29 11.61 -8.35
CA VAL A 27 3.04 11.93 -9.08
C VAL A 27 2.83 11.02 -10.28
N GLN A 28 3.68 10.03 -10.50
CA GLN A 28 3.50 9.08 -11.58
C GLN A 28 2.20 8.29 -11.43
N ALA A 29 1.66 7.90 -12.57
CA ALA A 29 0.43 7.14 -12.66
C ALA A 29 0.51 5.81 -11.91
N ASN A 30 -0.63 5.22 -11.70
CA ASN A 30 -0.85 3.94 -11.06
C ASN A 30 0.30 2.95 -11.29
N LEU A 31 1.11 2.77 -10.25
CA LEU A 31 2.29 1.93 -10.33
C LEU A 31 2.01 0.49 -9.86
N ILE A 32 0.88 0.27 -9.20
CA ILE A 32 0.45 -1.06 -8.79
C ILE A 32 -0.84 -1.39 -9.52
N ALA A 33 -0.76 -2.35 -10.45
CA ALA A 33 -1.90 -2.73 -11.26
C ALA A 33 -2.87 -3.62 -10.49
N SER A 34 -4.15 -3.43 -10.71
CA SER A 34 -5.23 -4.25 -10.16
C SER A 34 -5.59 -5.35 -11.18
N PRO A 35 -5.99 -6.56 -10.75
CA PRO A 35 -6.14 -6.98 -9.35
C PRO A 35 -4.82 -7.39 -8.68
N VAL A 36 -4.79 -7.36 -7.36
CA VAL A 36 -3.64 -7.84 -6.57
C VAL A 36 -4.12 -8.97 -5.66
N SER A 37 -3.36 -10.08 -5.66
CA SER A 37 -3.64 -11.21 -4.77
C SER A 37 -2.67 -11.19 -3.60
N TYR A 38 -3.15 -11.48 -2.40
CA TYR A 38 -2.33 -11.53 -1.19
C TYR A 38 -1.16 -12.49 -1.38
N GLY A 39 0.04 -12.02 -1.06
CA GLY A 39 1.26 -12.82 -1.14
C GLY A 39 1.83 -12.98 -2.54
N VAL A 40 1.17 -12.44 -3.56
CA VAL A 40 1.65 -12.47 -4.95
C VAL A 40 2.17 -11.09 -5.32
N VAL A 41 3.49 -11.00 -5.53
CA VAL A 41 4.15 -9.73 -5.83
C VAL A 41 3.75 -9.25 -7.23
N PRO A 42 3.08 -8.10 -7.34
CA PRO A 42 2.70 -7.57 -8.65
C PRO A 42 3.92 -7.21 -9.51
N ALA A 43 3.71 -7.09 -10.82
CA ALA A 43 4.76 -6.63 -11.72
C ALA A 43 5.27 -5.24 -11.31
N SER A 44 6.57 -5.03 -11.47
CA SER A 44 7.24 -3.76 -11.15
C SER A 44 7.13 -3.33 -9.68
N THR A 45 7.00 -4.31 -8.78
CA THR A 45 7.02 -4.09 -7.33
C THR A 45 8.02 -5.00 -6.65
N SER A 46 8.39 -4.62 -5.44
CA SER A 46 9.24 -5.41 -4.55
C SER A 46 8.54 -5.66 -3.23
N GLN A 47 8.73 -6.84 -2.66
CA GLN A 47 8.13 -7.20 -1.39
C GLN A 47 8.89 -6.55 -0.23
N LEU A 48 8.17 -5.81 0.61
CA LEU A 48 8.73 -5.21 1.83
C LEU A 48 8.61 -6.14 3.03
N GLN A 49 7.49 -6.84 3.11
CA GLN A 49 7.16 -7.76 4.18
C GLN A 49 6.66 -9.06 3.56
N ALA A 50 7.33 -10.17 3.87
CA ALA A 50 6.91 -11.48 3.42
C ALA A 50 5.51 -11.83 3.96
N PRO A 51 4.66 -12.51 3.17
CA PRO A 51 3.31 -12.77 3.60
C PRO A 51 3.26 -13.71 4.80
N VAL A 52 2.50 -13.30 5.82
CA VAL A 52 2.17 -14.12 6.99
C VAL A 52 0.83 -14.80 6.69
N THR A 53 0.70 -16.06 7.08
CA THR A 53 -0.58 -16.76 6.92
C THR A 53 -1.68 -16.04 7.69
N LEU A 54 -2.74 -15.66 7.00
CA LEU A 54 -3.86 -14.97 7.63
C LEU A 54 -4.72 -15.93 8.44
N ALA A 55 -5.07 -15.55 9.65
CA ALA A 55 -5.88 -16.36 10.55
C ALA A 55 -7.37 -16.17 10.26
N SER A 56 -8.13 -17.26 10.27
CA SER A 56 -9.59 -17.21 10.10
C SER A 56 -10.25 -16.43 11.25
N GLY A 57 -11.25 -15.62 10.93
CA GLY A 57 -11.98 -14.85 11.92
C GLY A 57 -11.28 -13.58 12.39
N THR A 58 -10.08 -13.31 11.88
CA THR A 58 -9.32 -12.11 12.24
C THR A 58 -9.62 -10.99 11.24
N THR A 59 -9.77 -9.77 11.75
CA THR A 59 -9.97 -8.58 10.94
C THR A 59 -8.62 -8.01 10.52
N TYR A 60 -8.50 -7.74 9.23
CA TYR A 60 -7.30 -7.15 8.63
C TYR A 60 -7.68 -5.86 7.91
N GLU A 61 -6.68 -4.99 7.70
CA GLU A 61 -6.85 -3.76 6.94
C GLU A 61 -5.89 -3.76 5.75
N LEU A 62 -6.43 -3.48 4.57
CA LEU A 62 -5.67 -3.25 3.36
C LEU A 62 -5.54 -1.74 3.15
N ILE A 63 -4.30 -1.26 3.03
CA ILE A 63 -4.03 0.17 2.90
C ILE A 63 -3.19 0.41 1.66
N LEU A 64 -3.61 1.36 0.84
CA LEU A 64 -2.86 1.84 -0.31
C LEU A 64 -2.39 3.27 -0.06
N TRP A 65 -1.09 3.48 -0.14
CA TRP A 65 -0.47 4.78 0.06
C TRP A 65 0.21 5.26 -1.21
N ARG A 66 0.39 6.56 -1.31
CA ARG A 66 1.29 7.18 -2.29
C ARG A 66 2.09 8.27 -1.62
N ILE A 67 3.29 8.52 -2.15
CA ILE A 67 4.04 9.71 -1.80
C ILE A 67 3.57 10.83 -2.72
N LEU A 68 2.98 11.87 -2.14
CA LEU A 68 2.53 13.06 -2.86
C LEU A 68 3.02 14.29 -2.12
N PRO A 69 3.75 15.19 -2.77
CA PRO A 69 4.20 16.42 -2.14
C PRO A 69 3.05 17.21 -1.54
N THR A 70 3.29 17.93 -0.46
CA THR A 70 2.25 18.68 0.27
C THR A 70 1.55 19.73 -0.58
N GLY A 71 2.18 20.21 -1.65
CA GLY A 71 1.56 21.14 -2.61
C GLY A 71 0.62 20.46 -3.61
N ASN A 72 0.55 19.11 -3.63
CA ASN A 72 -0.32 18.38 -4.52
C ASN A 72 -1.74 18.35 -3.94
N ALA A 73 -2.73 18.74 -4.74
CA ALA A 73 -4.13 18.86 -4.32
C ALA A 73 -4.91 17.54 -4.42
N ALA A 74 -4.27 16.40 -4.68
CA ALA A 74 -4.97 15.12 -4.78
C ALA A 74 -5.67 14.79 -3.45
N PRO A 75 -6.90 14.25 -3.50
CA PRO A 75 -7.62 13.88 -2.29
C PRO A 75 -6.98 12.67 -1.61
N CYS A 76 -6.87 12.74 -0.30
CA CYS A 76 -6.35 11.66 0.54
C CYS A 76 -7.39 11.33 1.62
N LEU A 77 -7.50 10.04 1.99
CA LEU A 77 -8.29 9.65 3.16
C LEU A 77 -7.62 10.14 4.44
N GLY A 78 -6.30 10.15 4.44
CA GLY A 78 -5.49 10.71 5.51
C GLY A 78 -4.16 11.15 4.94
N ARG A 79 -3.51 12.10 5.60
CA ARG A 79 -2.25 12.63 5.12
C ARG A 79 -1.28 12.84 6.25
N PHE A 80 -0.05 12.36 6.07
CA PHE A 80 1.05 12.48 7.01
C PHE A 80 2.26 13.04 6.26
N GLY A 81 2.41 14.37 6.25
CA GLY A 81 3.44 15.00 5.42
C GLY A 81 3.22 14.69 3.94
N ASP A 82 4.19 14.06 3.30
CA ASP A 82 4.11 13.67 1.88
C ASP A 82 3.41 12.33 1.66
N VAL A 83 3.05 11.62 2.72
CA VAL A 83 2.37 10.33 2.63
C VAL A 83 0.86 10.55 2.55
N CYS A 84 0.27 10.09 1.46
CA CYS A 84 -1.16 10.17 1.19
C CYS A 84 -1.79 8.78 1.24
N VAL A 85 -2.74 8.57 2.15
CA VAL A 85 -3.53 7.34 2.18
C VAL A 85 -4.60 7.46 1.09
N MET A 86 -4.49 6.64 0.05
CA MET A 86 -5.38 6.69 -1.11
C MET A 86 -6.63 5.85 -0.91
N ALA A 87 -6.50 4.72 -0.25
CA ALA A 87 -7.59 3.77 -0.03
C ALA A 87 -7.31 2.93 1.21
N SER A 88 -8.38 2.54 1.86
CA SER A 88 -8.32 1.64 3.01
C SER A 88 -9.56 0.75 2.99
N HIS A 89 -9.38 -0.52 3.31
CA HIS A 89 -10.47 -1.49 3.33
C HIS A 89 -10.23 -2.53 4.42
N GLU A 90 -11.20 -2.66 5.33
CA GLU A 90 -11.20 -3.73 6.31
C GLU A 90 -11.81 -4.99 5.72
N PHE A 91 -11.25 -6.14 6.06
CA PHE A 91 -11.82 -7.42 5.69
C PHE A 91 -11.59 -8.45 6.79
N ILE A 92 -12.44 -9.45 6.84
CA ILE A 92 -12.31 -10.58 7.74
C ILE A 92 -11.96 -11.81 6.91
N ARG A 93 -10.92 -12.51 7.33
CA ARG A 93 -10.47 -13.71 6.67
C ARG A 93 -11.52 -14.85 6.85
#